data_18e0db0bf8446123c5de2c027fea5f4e
#
_entry.id   18e0db0bf8446123c5de2c027fea5f4e
#
_cell.length_a   1.000
_cell.length_b   1.000
_cell.length_c   1.000
_cell.angle_alpha   90.00
_cell.angle_beta   90.00
_cell.angle_gamma   90.00
#
_symmetry.space_group_name_H-M   'P 1'
#
loop_
_entity.id
_entity.type
_entity.pdbx_description
1 polymer ?
#
loop_
_entity_poly.entity_id
_entity_poly.type
_entity_poly.pdbx_seq_one_letter_code
_entity_poly.pdbx_strand_id
1 'polypeptide(L)'
;MNNPMFSNINENQDAVYSKSDCASYKGITIKTLILLFVSIASAAAAIASLYTGVGTSVLLSVLIGSGILGFITVLIGRMSPRASAVCGILYAIGEGAFLGALSLLLNLVYEGIALVAIISTIVVFCAMLGVFASGIIRNKSKIYSFTVTLGISLILMALVMLIMSIFPVFNSIMNNLGVMIAVEALFIIYACAMLLTNFNEAQELVKGGCDKS
;
A
#
# COMPACT_ATOMS: atom_id res chain seq x y z
N MET A 1 -35.30 15.85 -30.30
CA MET A 1 -34.53 16.52 -31.39
C MET A 1 -33.12 15.91 -31.35
N ASN A 2 -32.85 14.97 -32.25
CA ASN A 2 -31.53 14.33 -32.34
C ASN A 2 -30.64 15.25 -33.17
N ASN A 3 -29.67 15.88 -32.54
CA ASN A 3 -28.68 16.73 -33.22
C ASN A 3 -27.58 15.83 -33.80
N PRO A 4 -27.44 15.77 -35.17
CA PRO A 4 -26.47 14.87 -35.81
C PRO A 4 -25.00 15.15 -35.46
N MET A 5 -24.70 16.31 -34.88
CA MET A 5 -23.35 16.64 -34.42
C MET A 5 -22.91 15.83 -33.17
N PHE A 6 -23.89 15.32 -32.37
CA PHE A 6 -23.57 14.55 -31.18
C PHE A 6 -23.57 13.03 -31.41
N SER A 7 -24.13 12.53 -32.53
CA SER A 7 -24.10 11.10 -32.86
C SER A 7 -22.69 10.61 -33.16
N ASN A 8 -21.88 11.42 -33.85
CA ASN A 8 -20.48 11.07 -34.19
C ASN A 8 -19.50 11.11 -32.99
N ILE A 9 -19.87 11.80 -31.91
CA ILE A 9 -19.06 11.84 -30.68
C ILE A 9 -19.24 10.55 -29.88
N ASN A 10 -20.46 10.00 -29.84
CA ASN A 10 -20.73 8.75 -29.16
C ASN A 10 -20.12 7.54 -29.89
N GLU A 11 -20.21 7.47 -31.22
CA GLU A 11 -19.60 6.38 -32.00
C GLU A 11 -18.06 6.34 -31.90
N ASN A 12 -17.41 7.50 -31.83
CA ASN A 12 -15.95 7.55 -31.67
C ASN A 12 -15.46 7.27 -30.23
N GLN A 13 -16.31 7.46 -29.22
CA GLN A 13 -15.96 7.05 -27.86
C GLN A 13 -16.14 5.54 -27.65
N ASP A 14 -17.11 4.92 -28.30
CA ASP A 14 -17.35 3.47 -28.24
C ASP A 14 -16.33 2.64 -29.04
N ALA A 15 -15.70 3.25 -30.05
CA ALA A 15 -14.68 2.60 -30.89
C ALA A 15 -13.28 2.53 -30.26
N VAL A 16 -13.01 3.29 -29.19
CA VAL A 16 -11.67 3.39 -28.58
C VAL A 16 -11.42 2.34 -27.49
N TYR A 17 -12.45 1.71 -26.95
CA TYR A 17 -12.31 0.64 -25.97
C TYR A 17 -12.60 -0.72 -26.60
N SER A 18 -11.56 -1.31 -27.20
CA SER A 18 -11.58 -2.70 -27.60
C SER A 18 -11.89 -3.58 -26.36
N LYS A 19 -12.69 -4.61 -26.54
CA LYS A 19 -13.05 -5.59 -25.48
C LYS A 19 -11.84 -6.28 -24.80
N SER A 20 -10.63 -6.05 -25.33
CA SER A 20 -9.34 -6.48 -24.77
C SER A 20 -8.81 -5.58 -23.64
N ASP A 21 -9.36 -4.38 -23.44
CA ASP A 21 -8.86 -3.41 -22.46
C ASP A 21 -9.65 -3.41 -21.16
N CYS A 22 -10.65 -4.27 -21.01
CA CYS A 22 -11.39 -4.41 -19.76
C CYS A 22 -10.50 -5.05 -18.68
N ALA A 23 -10.41 -4.39 -17.52
CA ALA A 23 -9.73 -4.94 -16.35
C ALA A 23 -10.45 -6.22 -15.89
N SER A 24 -9.76 -7.35 -16.03
CA SER A 24 -10.28 -8.67 -15.58
C SER A 24 -9.74 -8.98 -14.18
N TYR A 25 -10.55 -9.60 -13.32
CA TYR A 25 -10.09 -10.13 -12.02
C TYR A 25 -8.83 -10.99 -12.17
N LYS A 26 -8.81 -11.89 -13.17
CA LYS A 26 -7.65 -12.74 -13.45
C LYS A 26 -6.41 -11.92 -13.81
N GLY A 27 -6.56 -10.88 -14.63
CA GLY A 27 -5.46 -10.01 -15.02
C GLY A 27 -4.89 -9.19 -13.85
N ILE A 28 -5.75 -8.65 -13.00
CA ILE A 28 -5.35 -7.92 -11.78
C ILE A 28 -4.62 -8.87 -10.84
N THR A 29 -5.20 -10.05 -10.56
CA THR A 29 -4.62 -11.04 -9.65
C THR A 29 -3.24 -11.49 -10.10
N ILE A 30 -3.05 -11.79 -11.40
CA ILE A 30 -1.75 -12.22 -11.93
C ILE A 30 -0.71 -11.11 -11.79
N LYS A 31 -1.05 -9.87 -12.15
CA LYS A 31 -0.14 -8.73 -12.00
C LYS A 31 0.24 -8.49 -10.54
N THR A 32 -0.72 -8.57 -9.62
CA THR A 32 -0.47 -8.42 -8.19
C THR A 32 0.42 -9.53 -7.65
N LEU A 33 0.20 -10.79 -8.08
CA LEU A 33 1.05 -11.92 -7.68
C LEU A 33 2.48 -11.78 -8.20
N ILE A 34 2.66 -11.30 -9.44
CA ILE A 34 4.01 -11.03 -9.99
C ILE A 34 4.73 -9.97 -9.15
N LEU A 35 4.06 -8.85 -8.85
CA LEU A 35 4.65 -7.79 -8.03
C LEU A 35 4.98 -8.26 -6.61
N LEU A 36 4.08 -9.05 -6.01
CA LEU A 36 4.30 -9.66 -4.70
C LEU A 36 5.52 -10.60 -4.73
N PHE A 37 5.64 -11.43 -5.75
CA PHE A 37 6.80 -12.33 -5.90
C PHE A 37 8.10 -11.55 -6.07
N VAL A 38 8.10 -10.48 -6.87
CA VAL A 38 9.25 -9.59 -7.04
C VAL A 38 9.65 -8.95 -5.71
N SER A 39 8.68 -8.48 -4.92
CA SER A 39 8.95 -7.86 -3.62
C SER A 39 9.51 -8.87 -2.62
N ILE A 40 8.99 -10.09 -2.56
CA ILE A 40 9.52 -11.15 -1.70
C ILE A 40 10.95 -11.55 -2.13
N ALA A 41 11.20 -11.70 -3.42
CA ALA A 41 12.53 -12.02 -3.94
C ALA A 41 13.55 -10.90 -3.62
N SER A 42 13.14 -9.64 -3.77
CA SER A 42 13.97 -8.49 -3.40
C SER A 42 14.24 -8.43 -1.89
N ALA A 43 13.25 -8.69 -1.05
CA ALA A 43 13.43 -8.76 0.41
C ALA A 43 14.41 -9.87 0.80
N ALA A 44 14.25 -11.06 0.23
CA ALA A 44 15.15 -12.20 0.47
C ALA A 44 16.59 -11.89 0.01
N ALA A 45 16.75 -11.25 -1.16
CA ALA A 45 18.07 -10.82 -1.66
C ALA A 45 18.72 -9.77 -0.75
N ALA A 46 17.94 -8.80 -0.26
CA ALA A 46 18.41 -7.79 0.68
C ALA A 46 18.85 -8.44 2.01
N ILE A 47 18.06 -9.34 2.57
CA ILE A 47 18.41 -10.09 3.78
C ILE A 47 19.68 -10.89 3.56
N ALA A 48 19.78 -11.65 2.48
CA ALA A 48 20.96 -12.48 2.19
C ALA A 48 22.23 -11.66 2.02
N SER A 49 22.16 -10.51 1.32
CA SER A 49 23.32 -9.64 1.11
C SER A 49 23.78 -8.93 2.38
N LEU A 50 22.85 -8.58 3.26
CA LEU A 50 23.14 -7.86 4.50
C LEU A 50 23.52 -8.80 5.66
N TYR A 51 23.13 -10.08 5.60
CA TYR A 51 23.45 -11.07 6.64
C TYR A 51 24.94 -11.45 6.68
N THR A 52 25.69 -11.22 5.60
CA THR A 52 27.10 -11.57 5.46
C THR A 52 28.08 -10.63 6.17
N GLY A 53 27.64 -9.90 7.19
CA GLY A 53 28.54 -9.10 8.04
C GLY A 53 28.68 -7.63 7.65
N VAL A 54 27.71 -7.11 6.94
CA VAL A 54 27.66 -5.69 6.57
C VAL A 54 27.31 -4.84 7.78
N GLY A 55 28.09 -3.78 8.04
CA GLY A 55 27.87 -2.91 9.19
C GLY A 55 26.50 -2.20 9.17
N THR A 56 26.02 -1.81 10.36
CA THR A 56 24.74 -1.10 10.56
C THR A 56 24.57 0.14 9.69
N SER A 57 25.66 0.80 9.30
CA SER A 57 25.65 1.97 8.42
C SER A 57 25.16 1.65 7.00
N VAL A 58 25.55 0.48 6.47
CA VAL A 58 25.08 0.04 5.14
C VAL A 58 23.61 -0.38 5.19
N LEU A 59 23.20 -1.03 6.27
CA LEU A 59 21.79 -1.40 6.49
C LEU A 59 20.88 -0.16 6.51
N LEU A 60 21.29 0.90 7.22
CA LEU A 60 20.58 2.18 7.22
C LEU A 60 20.58 2.85 5.84
N SER A 61 21.68 2.77 5.10
CA SER A 61 21.76 3.33 3.74
C SER A 61 20.83 2.61 2.78
N VAL A 62 20.73 1.29 2.86
CA VAL A 62 19.76 0.49 2.06
C VAL A 62 18.34 0.84 2.44
N LEU A 63 18.04 0.97 3.73
CA LEU A 63 16.72 1.32 4.22
C LEU A 63 16.27 2.70 3.68
N ILE A 64 17.11 3.72 3.84
CA ILE A 64 16.79 5.08 3.38
C ILE A 64 16.73 5.13 1.85
N GLY A 65 17.70 4.54 1.16
CA GLY A 65 17.78 4.56 -0.30
C GLY A 65 16.59 3.85 -0.96
N SER A 66 16.21 2.67 -0.45
CA SER A 66 15.07 1.92 -0.97
C SER A 66 13.73 2.61 -0.66
N GLY A 67 13.59 3.26 0.49
CA GLY A 67 12.43 4.06 0.84
C GLY A 67 12.25 5.26 -0.09
N ILE A 68 13.33 6.01 -0.36
CA ILE A 68 13.31 7.13 -1.32
C ILE A 68 12.98 6.64 -2.72
N LEU A 69 13.57 5.54 -3.16
CA LEU A 69 13.31 4.94 -4.48
C LEU A 69 11.85 4.53 -4.60
N GLY A 70 11.28 3.87 -3.59
CA GLY A 70 9.87 3.50 -3.54
C GLY A 70 8.95 4.73 -3.64
N PHE A 71 9.24 5.78 -2.87
CA PHE A 71 8.47 7.02 -2.90
C PHE A 71 8.50 7.71 -4.28
N ILE A 72 9.67 7.84 -4.89
CA ILE A 72 9.82 8.47 -6.20
C ILE A 72 9.09 7.66 -7.27
N THR A 73 9.21 6.33 -7.27
CA THR A 73 8.56 5.47 -8.27
C THR A 73 7.04 5.51 -8.19
N VAL A 74 6.46 5.61 -6.99
CA VAL A 74 5.01 5.80 -6.80
C VAL A 74 4.55 7.14 -7.38
N LEU A 75 5.28 8.24 -7.12
CA LEU A 75 4.92 9.54 -7.65
C LEU A 75 4.95 9.55 -9.19
N ILE A 76 6.02 9.02 -9.79
CA ILE A 76 6.15 8.96 -11.26
C ILE A 76 5.07 8.04 -11.86
N GLY A 77 4.80 6.89 -11.25
CA GLY A 77 3.79 5.94 -11.69
C GLY A 77 2.38 6.51 -11.68
N ARG A 78 2.06 7.39 -10.72
CA ARG A 78 0.78 8.11 -10.66
C ARG A 78 0.65 9.20 -11.73
N MET A 79 1.75 9.84 -12.09
CA MET A 79 1.74 10.93 -13.07
C MET A 79 1.72 10.44 -14.52
N SER A 80 2.24 9.23 -14.80
CA SER A 80 2.36 8.71 -16.15
C SER A 80 1.80 7.29 -16.28
N PRO A 81 0.61 7.12 -16.90
CA PRO A 81 0.02 5.80 -17.13
C PRO A 81 0.91 4.84 -17.93
N ARG A 82 1.71 5.39 -18.86
CA ARG A 82 2.63 4.60 -19.69
C ARG A 82 3.81 4.03 -18.90
N ALA A 83 4.28 4.77 -17.88
CA ALA A 83 5.37 4.35 -17.02
C ALA A 83 4.90 3.47 -15.84
N SER A 84 3.59 3.38 -15.60
CA SER A 84 2.99 2.73 -14.43
C SER A 84 3.45 1.27 -14.23
N ALA A 85 3.56 0.49 -15.31
CA ALA A 85 4.01 -0.91 -15.22
C ALA A 85 5.48 -1.03 -14.78
N VAL A 86 6.36 -0.21 -15.34
CA VAL A 86 7.79 -0.20 -14.99
C VAL A 86 7.98 0.36 -13.57
N CYS A 87 7.29 1.44 -13.25
CA CYS A 87 7.32 2.03 -11.91
C CYS A 87 6.78 1.05 -10.86
N GLY A 88 5.77 0.24 -11.19
CA GLY A 88 5.24 -0.79 -10.31
C GLY A 88 6.28 -1.86 -9.96
N ILE A 89 7.07 -2.31 -10.95
CA ILE A 89 8.14 -3.29 -10.71
C ILE A 89 9.27 -2.67 -9.88
N LEU A 90 9.70 -1.45 -10.21
CA LEU A 90 10.71 -0.73 -9.46
C LEU A 90 10.28 -0.45 -8.02
N TYR A 91 9.01 -0.10 -7.83
CA TYR A 91 8.40 0.04 -6.52
C TYR A 91 8.47 -1.28 -5.73
N ALA A 92 8.07 -2.40 -6.34
CA ALA A 92 8.09 -3.70 -5.68
C ALA A 92 9.51 -4.14 -5.27
N ILE A 93 10.52 -3.81 -6.08
CA ILE A 93 11.94 -4.04 -5.73
C ILE A 93 12.35 -3.15 -4.56
N GLY A 94 12.06 -1.86 -4.61
CA GLY A 94 12.37 -0.91 -3.54
C GLY A 94 11.69 -1.27 -2.24
N GLU A 95 10.39 -1.56 -2.27
CA GLU A 95 9.59 -1.96 -1.12
C GLU A 95 10.12 -3.26 -0.49
N GLY A 96 10.43 -4.26 -1.33
CA GLY A 96 11.02 -5.51 -0.85
C GLY A 96 12.37 -5.30 -0.17
N ALA A 97 13.26 -4.52 -0.75
CA ALA A 97 14.55 -4.18 -0.16
C ALA A 97 14.39 -3.41 1.16
N PHE A 98 13.44 -2.46 1.20
CA PHE A 98 13.10 -1.71 2.41
C PHE A 98 12.63 -2.64 3.54
N LEU A 99 11.65 -3.50 3.25
CA LEU A 99 11.10 -4.45 4.23
C LEU A 99 12.15 -5.47 4.68
N GLY A 100 13.02 -5.93 3.78
CA GLY A 100 14.13 -6.82 4.11
C GLY A 100 15.14 -6.18 5.07
N ALA A 101 15.56 -4.95 4.77
CA ALA A 101 16.48 -4.20 5.63
C ALA A 101 15.82 -3.85 6.99
N LEU A 102 14.56 -3.46 6.98
CA LEU A 102 13.80 -3.16 8.19
C LEU A 102 13.65 -4.41 9.09
N SER A 103 13.36 -5.58 8.48
CA SER A 103 13.25 -6.84 9.21
C SER A 103 14.55 -7.21 9.91
N LEU A 104 15.70 -7.01 9.25
CA LEU A 104 17.01 -7.25 9.87
C LEU A 104 17.27 -6.27 11.01
N LEU A 105 16.96 -4.99 10.82
CA LEU A 105 17.16 -3.97 11.84
C LEU A 105 16.32 -4.25 13.08
N LEU A 106 15.05 -4.62 12.90
CA LEU A 106 14.17 -4.98 14.00
C LEU A 106 14.61 -6.26 14.69
N ASN A 107 15.11 -7.24 13.95
CA ASN A 107 15.62 -8.50 14.52
C ASN A 107 16.87 -8.30 15.38
N LEU A 108 17.67 -7.24 15.14
CA LEU A 108 18.78 -6.86 16.02
C LEU A 108 18.31 -6.38 17.39
N VAL A 109 17.09 -5.82 17.47
CA VAL A 109 16.53 -5.30 18.73
C VAL A 109 15.71 -6.38 19.46
N TYR A 110 14.91 -7.13 18.70
CA TYR A 110 14.05 -8.20 19.22
C TYR A 110 14.07 -9.39 18.26
N GLU A 111 14.71 -10.48 18.66
CA GLU A 111 14.76 -11.71 17.87
C GLU A 111 13.35 -12.25 17.57
N GLY A 112 13.08 -12.55 16.30
CA GLY A 112 11.82 -13.12 15.84
C GLY A 112 10.66 -12.14 15.63
N ILE A 113 10.82 -10.84 15.91
CA ILE A 113 9.74 -9.84 15.76
C ILE A 113 9.24 -9.75 14.32
N ALA A 114 10.14 -9.90 13.33
CA ALA A 114 9.77 -9.87 11.92
C ALA A 114 8.82 -11.03 11.56
N LEU A 115 9.03 -12.22 12.10
CA LEU A 115 8.18 -13.38 11.87
C LEU A 115 6.78 -13.17 12.48
N VAL A 116 6.73 -12.64 13.71
CA VAL A 116 5.45 -12.31 14.37
C VAL A 116 4.68 -11.26 13.57
N ALA A 117 5.37 -10.23 13.05
CA ALA A 117 4.75 -9.21 12.21
C ALA A 117 4.15 -9.80 10.91
N ILE A 118 4.89 -10.68 10.23
CA ILE A 118 4.41 -11.35 9.01
C ILE A 118 3.16 -12.18 9.30
N ILE A 119 3.18 -13.01 10.33
CA ILE A 119 2.04 -13.85 10.70
C ILE A 119 0.83 -12.97 11.05
N SER A 120 1.02 -11.93 11.86
CA SER A 120 -0.05 -11.00 12.25
C SER A 120 -0.65 -10.31 11.02
N THR A 121 0.17 -9.89 10.07
CA THR A 121 -0.28 -9.26 8.83
C THR A 121 -1.13 -10.22 7.99
N ILE A 122 -0.71 -11.48 7.86
CA ILE A 122 -1.47 -12.50 7.13
C ILE A 122 -2.83 -12.75 7.80
N VAL A 123 -2.85 -12.85 9.12
CA VAL A 123 -4.10 -13.06 9.88
C VAL A 123 -5.06 -11.89 9.68
N VAL A 124 -4.59 -10.65 9.82
CA VAL A 124 -5.41 -9.45 9.60
C VAL A 124 -5.89 -9.37 8.15
N PHE A 125 -5.01 -9.67 7.18
CA PHE A 125 -5.39 -9.68 5.77
C PHE A 125 -6.49 -10.69 5.47
N CYS A 126 -6.35 -11.93 5.94
CA CYS A 126 -7.36 -12.97 5.77
C CYS A 126 -8.69 -12.62 6.46
N ALA A 127 -8.63 -12.05 7.66
CA ALA A 127 -9.82 -11.60 8.38
C ALA A 127 -10.55 -10.49 7.61
N MET A 128 -9.81 -9.49 7.11
CA MET A 128 -10.41 -8.38 6.35
C MET A 128 -10.93 -8.83 4.98
N LEU A 129 -10.28 -9.78 4.33
CA LEU A 129 -10.79 -10.41 3.11
C LEU A 129 -12.11 -11.15 3.38
N GLY A 130 -12.21 -11.86 4.51
CA GLY A 130 -13.43 -12.52 4.95
C GLY A 130 -14.57 -11.53 5.21
N VAL A 131 -14.30 -10.42 5.89
CA VAL A 131 -15.26 -9.31 6.11
C VAL A 131 -15.71 -8.71 4.78
N PHE A 132 -14.80 -8.50 3.83
CA PHE A 132 -15.13 -8.00 2.50
C PHE A 132 -16.00 -9.00 1.72
N ALA A 133 -15.63 -10.27 1.72
CA ALA A 133 -16.36 -11.34 1.02
C ALA A 133 -17.77 -11.57 1.59
N SER A 134 -17.97 -11.38 2.90
CA SER A 134 -19.29 -11.51 3.55
C SER A 134 -20.27 -10.39 3.18
N GLY A 135 -19.82 -9.32 2.51
CA GLY A 135 -20.66 -8.23 2.06
C GLY A 135 -21.28 -7.39 3.19
N ILE A 136 -20.78 -7.52 4.42
CA ILE A 136 -21.24 -6.77 5.60
C ILE A 136 -21.13 -5.25 5.34
N ILE A 137 -20.12 -4.87 4.55
CA ILE A 137 -19.83 -3.47 4.29
C ILE A 137 -20.47 -3.04 2.97
N ARG A 138 -21.69 -2.48 3.09
CA ARG A 138 -22.53 -2.05 1.95
C ARG A 138 -22.24 -0.63 1.45
N ASN A 139 -21.70 0.24 2.28
CA ASN A 139 -21.61 1.68 2.02
C ASN A 139 -20.18 2.11 1.63
N LYS A 140 -19.82 1.88 0.37
CA LYS A 140 -18.49 2.15 -0.20
C LYS A 140 -18.04 3.61 -0.04
N SER A 141 -18.94 4.57 -0.30
CA SER A 141 -18.64 6.00 -0.19
C SER A 141 -18.29 6.43 1.23
N LYS A 142 -18.98 5.88 2.25
CA LYS A 142 -18.68 6.19 3.66
C LYS A 142 -17.34 5.64 4.10
N ILE A 143 -16.98 4.44 3.63
CA ILE A 143 -15.68 3.82 3.96
C ILE A 143 -14.56 4.65 3.35
N TYR A 144 -14.67 5.01 2.07
CA TYR A 144 -13.67 5.84 1.39
C TYR A 144 -13.47 7.18 2.12
N SER A 145 -14.58 7.89 2.42
CA SER A 145 -14.52 9.15 3.15
C SER A 145 -13.89 8.99 4.55
N PHE A 146 -14.27 7.93 5.28
CA PHE A 146 -13.69 7.60 6.59
C PHE A 146 -12.19 7.33 6.48
N THR A 147 -11.75 6.52 5.52
CA THR A 147 -10.34 6.17 5.32
C THR A 147 -9.50 7.40 4.98
N VAL A 148 -9.99 8.27 4.07
CA VAL A 148 -9.30 9.51 3.71
C VAL A 148 -9.20 10.46 4.90
N THR A 149 -10.29 10.66 5.64
CA THR A 149 -10.31 11.55 6.81
C THR A 149 -9.37 11.03 7.89
N LEU A 150 -9.41 9.74 8.19
CA LEU A 150 -8.54 9.10 9.18
C LEU A 150 -7.06 9.19 8.74
N GLY A 151 -6.77 8.96 7.45
CA GLY A 151 -5.43 9.08 6.90
C GLY A 151 -4.84 10.48 7.06
N ILE A 152 -5.61 11.52 6.72
CA ILE A 152 -5.19 12.90 6.90
C ILE A 152 -4.95 13.20 8.39
N SER A 153 -5.83 12.72 9.27
CA SER A 153 -5.68 12.91 10.72
C SER A 153 -4.41 12.23 11.26
N LEU A 154 -4.08 11.03 10.78
CA LEU A 154 -2.87 10.31 11.18
C LEU A 154 -1.59 11.01 10.67
N ILE A 155 -1.61 11.54 9.44
CA ILE A 155 -0.49 12.32 8.91
C ILE A 155 -0.26 13.58 9.76
N LEU A 156 -1.33 14.31 10.07
CA LEU A 156 -1.23 15.49 10.94
C LEU A 156 -0.74 15.12 12.33
N MET A 157 -1.23 14.02 12.91
CA MET A 157 -0.77 13.51 14.20
C MET A 157 0.72 13.16 14.16
N ALA A 158 1.18 12.45 13.13
CA ALA A 158 2.59 12.11 12.94
C ALA A 158 3.47 13.36 12.83
N LEU A 159 3.00 14.37 12.12
CA LEU A 159 3.70 15.65 11.97
C LEU A 159 3.81 16.40 13.30
N VAL A 160 2.73 16.44 14.09
CA VAL A 160 2.73 17.00 15.45
C VAL A 160 3.68 16.22 16.35
N MET A 161 3.65 14.88 16.31
CA MET A 161 4.57 14.02 17.07
C MET A 161 6.03 14.28 16.71
N LEU A 162 6.33 14.45 15.41
CA LEU A 162 7.68 14.78 14.93
C LEU A 162 8.17 16.11 15.52
N ILE A 163 7.33 17.15 15.50
CA ILE A 163 7.69 18.48 16.06
C ILE A 163 7.84 18.40 17.58
N MET A 164 6.91 17.70 18.26
CA MET A 164 6.90 17.58 19.71
C MET A 164 8.01 16.65 20.24
N SER A 165 8.57 15.76 19.41
CA SER A 165 9.68 14.88 19.83
C SER A 165 10.95 15.64 20.22
N ILE A 166 11.07 16.91 19.85
CA ILE A 166 12.15 17.82 20.27
C ILE A 166 12.07 18.10 21.78
N PHE A 167 10.87 18.00 22.38
CA PHE A 167 10.67 18.30 23.79
C PHE A 167 10.79 17.04 24.67
N PRO A 168 11.66 17.02 25.71
CA PRO A 168 11.86 15.84 26.57
C PRO A 168 10.58 15.38 27.30
N VAL A 169 9.71 16.33 27.68
CA VAL A 169 8.44 16.06 28.35
C VAL A 169 7.52 15.22 27.47
N PHE A 170 7.48 15.50 26.17
CA PHE A 170 6.68 14.74 25.22
C PHE A 170 7.16 13.28 25.07
N ASN A 171 8.49 13.09 25.06
CA ASN A 171 9.07 11.74 25.01
C ASN A 171 8.69 10.91 26.24
N SER A 172 8.60 11.53 27.41
CA SER A 172 8.13 10.85 28.62
C SER A 172 6.66 10.41 28.53
N ILE A 173 5.80 11.22 27.89
CA ILE A 173 4.39 10.88 27.66
C ILE A 173 4.27 9.76 26.63
N MET A 174 5.04 9.81 25.56
CA MET A 174 5.01 8.79 24.48
C MET A 174 5.56 7.43 24.95
N ASN A 175 6.47 7.40 25.91
CA ASN A 175 6.96 6.17 26.50
C ASN A 175 5.96 5.50 27.47
N ASN A 176 4.81 6.13 27.71
CA ASN A 176 3.75 5.50 28.46
C ASN A 176 3.09 4.39 27.62
N LEU A 177 3.08 3.15 28.14
CA LEU A 177 2.57 1.98 27.45
C LEU A 177 1.12 2.15 26.96
N GLY A 178 0.28 2.83 27.75
CA GLY A 178 -1.12 3.09 27.36
C GLY A 178 -1.24 4.01 26.15
N VAL A 179 -0.39 5.03 26.05
CA VAL A 179 -0.37 5.96 24.91
C VAL A 179 0.15 5.26 23.66
N MET A 180 1.22 4.46 23.77
CA MET A 180 1.74 3.66 22.65
C MET A 180 0.67 2.73 22.09
N ILE A 181 0.01 1.94 22.94
CA ILE A 181 -1.04 1.00 22.52
C ILE A 181 -2.20 1.75 21.84
N ALA A 182 -2.61 2.91 22.37
CA ALA A 182 -3.69 3.71 21.75
C ALA A 182 -3.32 4.21 20.35
N VAL A 183 -2.10 4.69 20.17
CA VAL A 183 -1.59 5.16 18.86
C VAL A 183 -1.49 4.00 17.88
N GLU A 184 -0.93 2.86 18.28
CA GLU A 184 -0.83 1.68 17.43
C GLU A 184 -2.20 1.13 17.03
N ALA A 185 -3.17 1.13 17.95
CA ALA A 185 -4.55 0.72 17.64
C ALA A 185 -5.17 1.60 16.54
N LEU A 186 -4.94 2.91 16.56
CA LEU A 186 -5.40 3.82 15.50
C LEU A 186 -4.75 3.49 14.14
N PHE A 187 -3.46 3.17 14.10
CA PHE A 187 -2.79 2.75 12.86
C PHE A 187 -3.34 1.42 12.34
N ILE A 188 -3.64 0.45 13.21
CA ILE A 188 -4.25 -0.82 12.81
C ILE A 188 -5.65 -0.59 12.22
N ILE A 189 -6.48 0.24 12.86
CA ILE A 189 -7.81 0.59 12.36
C ILE A 189 -7.71 1.24 10.97
N TYR A 190 -6.75 2.16 10.79
CA TYR A 190 -6.49 2.78 9.50
C TYR A 190 -6.06 1.76 8.45
N ALA A 191 -5.14 0.87 8.78
CA ALA A 191 -4.67 -0.17 7.86
C ALA A 191 -5.82 -1.10 7.43
N CYS A 192 -6.70 -1.48 8.35
CA CYS A 192 -7.90 -2.26 8.04
C CYS A 192 -8.86 -1.50 7.11
N ALA A 193 -9.11 -0.21 7.38
CA ALA A 193 -9.97 0.63 6.55
C ALA A 193 -9.37 0.83 5.14
N MET A 194 -8.06 1.04 5.05
CA MET A 194 -7.34 1.16 3.77
C MET A 194 -7.42 -0.12 2.95
N LEU A 195 -7.27 -1.27 3.59
CA LEU A 195 -7.38 -2.57 2.92
C LEU A 195 -8.77 -2.79 2.33
N LEU A 196 -9.84 -2.44 3.06
CA LEU A 196 -11.21 -2.49 2.56
C LEU A 196 -11.44 -1.53 1.39
N THR A 197 -10.88 -0.33 1.45
CA THR A 197 -10.95 0.64 0.36
C THR A 197 -10.29 0.09 -0.90
N ASN A 198 -9.10 -0.49 -0.79
CA ASN A 198 -8.38 -1.10 -1.90
C ASN A 198 -9.16 -2.27 -2.53
N PHE A 199 -9.81 -3.11 -1.72
CA PHE A 199 -10.68 -4.19 -2.22
C PHE A 199 -11.90 -3.64 -2.98
N ASN A 200 -12.52 -2.57 -2.48
CA ASN A 200 -13.63 -1.91 -3.15
C ASN A 200 -13.20 -1.29 -4.49
N GLU A 201 -12.05 -0.59 -4.52
CA GLU A 201 -11.50 -0.01 -5.75
C GLU A 201 -11.18 -1.09 -6.79
N ALA A 202 -10.55 -2.20 -6.38
CA ALA A 202 -10.29 -3.33 -7.26
C ALA A 202 -11.59 -3.91 -7.86
N GLN A 203 -12.66 -4.00 -7.05
CA GLN A 203 -13.97 -4.47 -7.52
C GLN A 203 -14.62 -3.47 -8.50
N GLU A 204 -14.47 -2.17 -8.27
CA GLU A 204 -15.02 -1.14 -9.17
C GLU A 204 -14.29 -1.10 -10.51
N LEU A 205 -12.97 -1.24 -10.51
CA LEU A 205 -12.17 -1.32 -11.73
C LEU A 205 -12.61 -2.48 -12.63
N VAL A 206 -12.95 -3.63 -12.05
CA VAL A 206 -13.42 -4.78 -12.83
C VAL A 206 -14.84 -4.57 -13.33
N LYS A 207 -15.76 -4.02 -12.51
CA LYS A 207 -17.14 -3.76 -12.90
C LYS A 207 -17.27 -2.61 -13.90
N GLY A 208 -16.55 -1.51 -13.67
CA GLY A 208 -16.61 -0.32 -14.53
C GLY A 208 -16.02 -0.52 -15.93
N GLY A 209 -15.15 -1.52 -16.11
CA GLY A 209 -14.59 -1.87 -17.42
C GLY A 209 -15.51 -2.72 -18.30
N CYS A 210 -16.53 -3.36 -17.74
CA CYS A 210 -17.42 -4.30 -18.44
C CYS A 210 -18.87 -3.79 -18.63
N ASP A 211 -19.26 -2.70 -17.96
CA ASP A 211 -20.64 -2.23 -17.92
C ASP A 211 -20.99 -1.20 -19.01
N LYS A 212 -20.11 -0.98 -19.98
CA LYS A 212 -20.31 -0.09 -21.13
C LYS A 212 -20.40 -0.84 -22.47
N SER A 213 -20.87 -2.09 -22.43
CA SER A 213 -21.16 -2.85 -23.66
C SER A 213 -22.65 -3.18 -23.75
#